data_e50cd86468a3d4b8c026b4791eb45a25
#
_entry.id   e50cd86468a3d4b8c026b4791eb45a25
#
_cell.length_a   1.000
_cell.length_b   1.000
_cell.length_c   1.000
_cell.angle_alpha   90.00
_cell.angle_beta   90.00
_cell.angle_gamma   90.00
#
_symmetry.space_group_name_H-M   'P 1'
#
loop_
_entity.id
_entity.type
_entity.pdbx_description
1 polymer ?
#
loop_
_entity_poly.entity_id
_entity_poly.type
_entity_poly.pdbx_seq_one_letter_code
_entity_poly.pdbx_strand_id
1 'polypeptide(L)'
;YECTVTEAYKTISSDFFYTLVDEQYYEALEKEITKRRYISKDTGKLINEKNSFFCVKIHLKYTGSQPTNMTFYTTGYSRQTDNLMYDPGLLEFIDKALANEEKDVLYLEPGKEYDLWFFYHVLGTYSNDNTYYIQGDFQNYNDHDSYNGYLIELNNLIELD
;
A
#
# COMPACT_ATOMS: atom_id res chain seq x y z
N TYR A 1 3.56 -6.22 17.76
CA TYR A 1 3.80 -5.04 16.91
C TYR A 1 2.71 -4.00 17.10
N GLU A 2 3.05 -2.75 16.80
CA GLU A 2 2.14 -1.62 16.76
C GLU A 2 2.10 -1.10 15.34
N CYS A 3 0.92 -0.82 14.82
CA CYS A 3 0.71 -0.42 13.42
C CYS A 3 -0.22 0.79 13.37
N THR A 4 0.18 1.82 12.63
CA THR A 4 -0.58 3.07 12.53
C THR A 4 -0.53 3.60 11.10
N VAL A 5 -1.67 3.98 10.52
CA VAL A 5 -1.69 4.78 9.30
C VAL A 5 -1.22 6.19 9.63
N THR A 6 -0.14 6.62 8.99
CA THR A 6 0.46 7.95 9.22
C THR A 6 0.15 8.94 8.11
N GLU A 7 -0.01 8.44 6.88
CA GLU A 7 -0.27 9.28 5.71
C GLU A 7 -1.20 8.55 4.74
N ALA A 8 -2.09 9.29 4.08
CA ALA A 8 -2.92 8.77 3.01
C ALA A 8 -3.11 9.85 1.93
N TYR A 9 -2.85 9.48 0.68
CA TYR A 9 -2.93 10.37 -0.47
C TYR A 9 -3.81 9.78 -1.56
N LYS A 10 -4.45 10.67 -2.33
CA LYS A 10 -5.18 10.36 -3.53
C LYS A 10 -4.55 11.13 -4.69
N THR A 11 -4.23 10.43 -5.78
CA THR A 11 -3.65 11.02 -6.99
C THR A 11 -4.08 10.25 -8.24
N ILE A 12 -3.97 10.87 -9.41
CA ILE A 12 -4.11 10.20 -10.70
C ILE A 12 -2.74 9.94 -11.36
N SER A 13 -1.65 10.46 -10.78
CA SER A 13 -0.31 10.36 -11.34
C SER A 13 0.57 9.35 -10.60
N SER A 14 1.30 8.53 -11.36
CA SER A 14 2.35 7.67 -10.82
C SER A 14 3.64 8.41 -10.45
N ASP A 15 3.77 9.71 -10.78
CA ASP A 15 4.96 10.50 -10.46
C ASP A 15 5.22 10.57 -8.96
N PHE A 16 4.16 10.53 -8.16
CA PHE A 16 4.28 10.50 -6.70
C PHE A 16 5.10 9.31 -6.21
N PHE A 17 5.03 8.16 -6.89
CA PHE A 17 5.74 6.95 -6.47
C PHE A 17 7.26 7.14 -6.45
N TYR A 18 7.80 7.95 -7.38
CA TYR A 18 9.23 8.24 -7.44
C TYR A 18 9.73 9.08 -6.26
N THR A 19 8.84 9.79 -5.57
CA THR A 19 9.20 10.56 -4.37
C THR A 19 9.43 9.68 -3.14
N LEU A 20 9.00 8.42 -3.20
CA LEU A 20 8.96 7.50 -2.06
C LEU A 20 10.10 6.49 -2.04
N VAL A 21 10.78 6.31 -3.17
CA VAL A 21 11.87 5.33 -3.31
C VAL A 21 13.21 6.01 -3.53
N ASP A 22 14.29 5.32 -3.19
CA ASP A 22 15.63 5.76 -3.55
C ASP A 22 15.87 5.62 -5.06
N GLU A 23 16.68 6.50 -5.63
CA GLU A 23 16.96 6.57 -7.07
C GLU A 23 17.43 5.23 -7.68
N GLN A 24 18.12 4.40 -6.89
CA GLN A 24 18.56 3.07 -7.33
C GLN A 24 17.41 2.13 -7.73
N TYR A 25 16.17 2.43 -7.30
CA TYR A 25 14.97 1.64 -7.60
C TYR A 25 14.13 2.22 -8.75
N TYR A 26 14.49 3.36 -9.32
CA TYR A 26 13.69 4.05 -10.36
C TYR A 26 13.47 3.19 -11.60
N GLU A 27 14.50 2.48 -12.06
CA GLU A 27 14.37 1.59 -13.23
C GLU A 27 13.40 0.44 -12.93
N ALA A 28 13.49 -0.15 -11.75
CA ALA A 28 12.58 -1.22 -11.34
C ALA A 28 11.14 -0.71 -11.19
N LEU A 29 10.96 0.47 -10.59
CA LEU A 29 9.67 1.13 -10.44
C LEU A 29 9.04 1.44 -11.81
N GLU A 30 9.79 2.02 -12.74
CA GLU A 30 9.30 2.30 -14.10
C GLU A 30 8.85 1.02 -14.81
N LYS A 31 9.61 -0.06 -14.68
CA LYS A 31 9.23 -1.36 -15.22
C LYS A 31 7.91 -1.87 -14.65
N GLU A 32 7.68 -1.72 -13.34
CA GLU A 32 6.41 -2.11 -12.72
C GLU A 32 5.25 -1.22 -13.18
N ILE A 33 5.44 0.09 -13.25
CA ILE A 33 4.44 1.05 -13.74
C ILE A 33 4.05 0.73 -15.19
N THR A 34 5.03 0.51 -16.06
CA THR A 34 4.79 0.25 -17.50
C THR A 34 4.09 -1.07 -17.80
N LYS A 35 4.12 -2.03 -16.90
CA LYS A 35 3.32 -3.26 -17.00
C LYS A 35 1.82 -3.00 -16.82
N ARG A 36 1.44 -1.90 -16.19
CA ARG A 36 0.05 -1.59 -15.81
C ARG A 36 -0.67 -0.94 -16.99
N ARG A 37 -1.62 -1.67 -17.60
CA ARG A 37 -2.35 -1.23 -18.81
C ARG A 37 -3.27 -0.03 -18.57
N TYR A 38 -3.58 0.30 -17.34
CA TYR A 38 -4.43 1.42 -16.97
C TYR A 38 -3.63 2.72 -16.69
N ILE A 39 -2.31 2.69 -16.81
CA ILE A 39 -1.44 3.86 -16.73
C ILE A 39 -1.00 4.24 -18.14
N SER A 40 -1.12 5.52 -18.48
CA SER A 40 -0.62 6.07 -19.73
C SER A 40 0.91 6.09 -19.72
N LYS A 41 1.51 5.50 -20.74
CA LYS A 41 2.98 5.45 -20.88
C LYS A 41 3.58 6.83 -21.19
N ASP A 42 2.78 7.72 -21.77
CA ASP A 42 3.25 9.04 -22.18
C ASP A 42 3.21 10.06 -21.03
N THR A 43 2.29 9.89 -20.09
CA THR A 43 2.04 10.90 -19.05
C THR A 43 2.20 10.36 -17.62
N GLY A 44 2.36 9.05 -17.44
CA GLY A 44 2.37 8.43 -16.11
C GLY A 44 1.03 8.51 -15.36
N LYS A 45 -0.03 9.04 -16.00
CA LYS A 45 -1.33 9.22 -15.38
C LYS A 45 -2.27 8.06 -15.68
N LEU A 46 -3.30 7.91 -14.85
CA LEU A 46 -4.39 6.98 -15.12
C LEU A 46 -5.12 7.36 -16.42
N ILE A 47 -5.31 6.38 -17.31
CA ILE A 47 -6.02 6.57 -18.58
C ILE A 47 -7.48 6.96 -18.34
N ASN A 48 -8.11 6.37 -17.32
CA ASN A 48 -9.43 6.76 -16.89
C ASN A 48 -9.33 7.74 -15.71
N GLU A 49 -9.53 9.01 -15.97
CA GLU A 49 -9.44 10.11 -14.98
C GLU A 49 -10.48 10.01 -13.84
N LYS A 50 -11.48 9.14 -13.98
CA LYS A 50 -12.39 8.84 -12.87
C LYS A 50 -11.78 7.91 -11.83
N ASN A 51 -10.76 7.16 -12.20
CA ASN A 51 -10.02 6.30 -11.29
C ASN A 51 -8.98 7.12 -10.50
N SER A 52 -8.52 6.56 -9.41
CA SER A 52 -7.48 7.19 -8.59
C SER A 52 -6.50 6.13 -8.08
N PHE A 53 -5.30 6.58 -7.75
CA PHE A 53 -4.42 5.84 -6.86
C PHE A 53 -4.67 6.28 -5.42
N PHE A 54 -4.75 5.34 -4.52
CA PHE A 54 -4.65 5.60 -3.09
C PHE A 54 -3.29 5.11 -2.62
N CYS A 55 -2.53 6.04 -2.03
CA CYS A 55 -1.19 5.80 -1.52
C CYS A 55 -1.25 5.91 0.00
N VAL A 56 -1.02 4.81 0.70
CA VAL A 56 -1.18 4.76 2.15
C VAL A 56 0.11 4.34 2.82
N LYS A 57 0.54 5.13 3.78
CA LYS A 57 1.70 4.85 4.61
C LYS A 57 1.28 4.27 5.94
N ILE A 58 1.84 3.13 6.27
CA ILE A 58 1.69 2.48 7.56
C ILE A 58 3.04 2.50 8.25
N HIS A 59 3.08 3.08 9.45
CA HIS A 59 4.20 2.97 10.35
C HIS A 59 4.05 1.72 11.21
N LEU A 60 5.01 0.81 11.11
CA LEU A 60 5.06 -0.45 11.85
C LEU A 60 6.21 -0.43 12.84
N LYS A 61 5.91 -0.60 14.13
CA LYS A 61 6.89 -0.81 15.18
C LYS A 61 6.85 -2.25 15.66
N TYR A 62 7.97 -2.93 15.53
CA TYR A 62 8.06 -4.30 16.02
C TYR A 62 8.40 -4.34 17.51
N THR A 63 7.50 -4.93 18.32
CA THR A 63 7.61 -5.01 19.79
C THR A 63 8.05 -6.40 20.28
N GLY A 64 8.30 -7.34 19.38
CA GLY A 64 8.76 -8.68 19.74
C GLY A 64 10.18 -8.68 20.31
N SER A 65 10.55 -9.74 21.01
CA SER A 65 11.87 -9.89 21.65
C SER A 65 12.87 -10.67 20.78
N GLN A 66 12.41 -11.31 19.70
CA GLN A 66 13.25 -12.09 18.78
C GLN A 66 12.96 -11.65 17.35
N PRO A 67 13.97 -11.68 16.45
CA PRO A 67 13.72 -11.46 15.03
C PRO A 67 12.69 -12.44 14.48
N THR A 68 11.85 -11.98 13.57
CA THR A 68 10.82 -12.83 12.93
C THR A 68 10.56 -12.40 11.50
N ASN A 69 9.98 -13.28 10.71
CA ASN A 69 9.40 -12.96 9.43
C ASN A 69 7.92 -12.68 9.60
N MET A 70 7.45 -11.59 9.01
CA MET A 70 6.04 -11.25 8.97
C MET A 70 5.59 -11.23 7.52
N THR A 71 4.50 -11.92 7.24
CA THR A 71 3.76 -11.78 5.98
C THR A 71 2.72 -10.70 6.17
N PHE A 72 2.54 -9.85 5.18
CA PHE A 72 1.49 -8.83 5.23
C PHE A 72 0.63 -8.89 3.96
N TYR A 73 -0.67 -8.84 4.18
CA TYR A 73 -1.66 -8.70 3.12
C TYR A 73 -2.51 -7.48 3.44
N THR A 74 -2.68 -6.60 2.47
CA THR A 74 -3.54 -5.44 2.63
C THR A 74 -4.54 -5.37 1.49
N THR A 75 -5.78 -5.06 1.82
CA THR A 75 -6.85 -4.81 0.86
C THR A 75 -7.54 -3.50 1.18
N GLY A 76 -7.91 -2.75 0.15
CA GLY A 76 -8.71 -1.54 0.32
C GLY A 76 -10.19 -1.90 0.43
N TYR A 77 -10.94 -1.16 1.23
CA TYR A 77 -12.34 -1.37 1.50
C TYR A 77 -13.11 -0.05 1.58
N SER A 78 -14.30 -0.01 0.99
CA SER A 78 -15.22 1.13 1.15
C SER A 78 -16.48 0.71 1.89
N ARG A 79 -16.94 1.57 2.77
CA ARG A 79 -18.11 1.32 3.60
C ARG A 79 -19.45 1.32 2.84
N GLN A 80 -19.54 2.03 1.70
CA GLN A 80 -20.82 2.16 0.98
C GLN A 80 -21.28 0.85 0.36
N THR A 81 -20.40 -0.05 0.04
CA THR A 81 -20.74 -1.25 -0.73
C THR A 81 -20.63 -2.54 0.05
N ASP A 82 -20.11 -2.52 1.28
CA ASP A 82 -19.78 -3.71 2.08
C ASP A 82 -18.97 -4.79 1.32
N ASN A 83 -18.30 -4.37 0.23
CA ASN A 83 -17.53 -5.25 -0.63
C ASN A 83 -16.05 -4.85 -0.66
N LEU A 84 -15.19 -5.82 -0.80
CA LEU A 84 -13.79 -5.66 -1.17
C LEU A 84 -13.70 -4.92 -2.51
N MET A 85 -13.02 -3.79 -2.54
CA MET A 85 -13.12 -2.86 -3.65
C MET A 85 -11.84 -2.58 -4.38
N TYR A 86 -10.71 -2.98 -3.83
CA TYR A 86 -9.42 -2.66 -4.39
C TYR A 86 -8.59 -3.91 -4.50
N ASP A 87 -7.98 -4.05 -5.65
CA ASP A 87 -6.94 -5.05 -5.83
C ASP A 87 -5.77 -4.66 -4.91
N PRO A 88 -5.40 -5.50 -3.94
CA PRO A 88 -4.22 -5.26 -3.13
C PRO A 88 -2.98 -5.28 -4.02
N GLY A 89 -2.03 -4.41 -3.73
CA GLY A 89 -0.71 -4.60 -4.27
C GLY A 89 -0.51 -4.13 -5.69
N LEU A 90 -0.91 -2.90 -6.02
CA LEU A 90 -0.39 -2.27 -7.21
C LEU A 90 1.14 -2.19 -7.14
N LEU A 91 1.63 -1.65 -6.04
CA LEU A 91 3.03 -1.50 -5.68
C LEU A 91 3.13 -1.44 -4.16
N GLU A 92 4.21 -1.97 -3.63
CA GLU A 92 4.53 -1.94 -2.21
C GLU A 92 5.97 -1.49 -2.02
N PHE A 93 6.19 -0.63 -1.04
CA PHE A 93 7.52 -0.18 -0.66
C PHE A 93 7.73 -0.43 0.84
N ILE A 94 8.93 -0.87 1.18
CA ILE A 94 9.35 -1.06 2.56
C ILE A 94 10.48 -0.06 2.80
N ASP A 95 10.24 0.87 3.69
CA ASP A 95 11.05 2.08 3.85
C ASP A 95 11.16 2.79 2.49
N LYS A 96 12.33 2.84 1.87
CA LYS A 96 12.53 3.45 0.54
C LYS A 96 12.84 2.44 -0.55
N ALA A 97 12.69 1.16 -0.26
CA ALA A 97 12.95 0.08 -1.20
C ALA A 97 11.66 -0.46 -1.79
N LEU A 98 11.66 -0.72 -3.10
CA LEU A 98 10.55 -1.41 -3.76
C LEU A 98 10.52 -2.86 -3.25
N ALA A 99 9.37 -3.31 -2.74
CA ALA A 99 9.17 -4.69 -2.35
C ALA A 99 9.15 -5.58 -3.60
N ASN A 100 9.90 -6.67 -3.57
CA ASN A 100 9.92 -7.64 -4.66
C ASN A 100 8.62 -8.47 -4.66
N GLU A 101 8.08 -8.76 -5.84
CA GLU A 101 6.90 -9.62 -6.05
C GLU A 101 7.01 -11.01 -5.39
N GLU A 102 8.23 -11.47 -5.08
CA GLU A 102 8.48 -12.79 -4.49
C GLU A 102 8.53 -12.79 -2.96
N LYS A 103 8.40 -11.62 -2.32
CA LYS A 103 8.61 -11.49 -0.87
C LYS A 103 7.52 -10.64 -0.23
N ASP A 104 6.33 -11.19 -0.11
CA ASP A 104 5.32 -10.70 0.84
C ASP A 104 5.77 -10.89 2.31
N VAL A 105 7.09 -10.97 2.53
CA VAL A 105 7.69 -11.28 3.82
C VAL A 105 8.66 -10.18 4.21
N LEU A 106 8.31 -9.49 5.27
CA LEU A 106 9.16 -8.50 5.92
C LEU A 106 9.92 -9.16 7.08
N TYR A 107 11.25 -9.04 7.06
CA TYR A 107 12.07 -9.47 8.19
C TYR A 107 12.09 -8.37 9.26
N LEU A 108 11.55 -8.70 10.43
CA LEU A 108 11.41 -7.77 11.55
C LEU A 108 12.47 -8.04 12.61
N GLU A 109 13.17 -6.99 13.02
CA GLU A 109 14.14 -7.02 14.11
C GLU A 109 13.57 -6.30 15.35
N PRO A 110 13.84 -6.82 16.57
CA PRO A 110 13.36 -6.22 17.81
C PRO A 110 13.69 -4.73 17.93
N GLY A 111 12.66 -3.92 18.21
CA GLY A 111 12.80 -2.50 18.41
C GLY A 111 12.98 -1.66 17.15
N LYS A 112 13.01 -2.28 15.95
CA LYS A 112 13.02 -1.53 14.69
C LYS A 112 11.64 -1.07 14.30
N GLU A 113 11.62 0.02 13.55
CA GLU A 113 10.45 0.64 12.97
C GLU A 113 10.60 0.65 11.45
N TYR A 114 9.48 0.52 10.73
CA TYR A 114 9.42 0.42 9.28
C TYR A 114 8.30 1.28 8.75
N ASP A 115 8.53 1.96 7.64
CA ASP A 115 7.51 2.65 6.89
C ASP A 115 7.10 1.79 5.70
N LEU A 116 5.85 1.35 5.68
CA LEU A 116 5.28 0.52 4.64
C LEU A 116 4.35 1.37 3.79
N TRP A 117 4.59 1.41 2.47
CA TRP A 117 3.72 2.08 1.53
C TRP A 117 2.95 1.07 0.71
N PHE A 118 1.65 1.27 0.63
CA PHE A 118 0.73 0.48 -0.17
C PHE A 118 0.02 1.36 -1.17
N PHE A 119 -0.06 0.89 -2.42
CA PHE A 119 -0.71 1.59 -3.51
C PHE A 119 -1.86 0.77 -4.04
N TYR A 120 -3.02 1.41 -4.12
CA TYR A 120 -4.25 0.81 -4.60
C TYR A 120 -4.72 1.54 -5.84
N HIS A 121 -5.18 0.79 -6.84
CA HIS A 121 -5.91 1.35 -7.98
C HIS A 121 -7.40 1.32 -7.67
N VAL A 122 -8.00 2.49 -7.51
CA VAL A 122 -9.40 2.67 -7.11
C VAL A 122 -10.23 3.08 -8.31
N LEU A 123 -11.28 2.30 -8.61
CA LEU A 123 -12.19 2.61 -9.69
C LEU A 123 -13.09 3.81 -9.36
N GLY A 124 -13.41 4.62 -10.36
CA GLY A 124 -14.16 5.87 -10.22
C GLY A 124 -15.54 5.74 -9.60
N THR A 125 -16.17 4.56 -9.68
CA THR A 125 -17.44 4.27 -9.00
C THR A 125 -17.31 4.33 -7.48
N TYR A 126 -16.09 4.20 -6.97
CA TYR A 126 -15.78 4.14 -5.54
C TYR A 126 -14.97 5.34 -5.06
N SER A 127 -14.37 6.11 -5.97
CA SER A 127 -13.51 7.24 -5.62
C SER A 127 -14.24 8.43 -4.97
N ASN A 128 -15.56 8.41 -4.97
CA ASN A 128 -16.42 9.44 -4.38
C ASN A 128 -17.00 9.05 -3.01
N ASP A 129 -16.58 7.91 -2.47
CA ASP A 129 -16.95 7.52 -1.12
C ASP A 129 -16.29 8.44 -0.10
N ASN A 130 -17.00 8.73 0.98
CA ASN A 130 -16.50 9.61 2.02
C ASN A 130 -15.69 8.86 3.11
N THR A 131 -15.67 7.53 3.05
CA THR A 131 -15.00 6.72 4.06
C THR A 131 -14.33 5.51 3.43
N TYR A 132 -13.03 5.45 3.59
CA TYR A 132 -12.17 4.37 3.10
C TYR A 132 -11.51 3.66 4.25
N TYR A 133 -11.29 2.37 4.08
CA TYR A 133 -10.57 1.54 5.03
C TYR A 133 -9.50 0.72 4.34
N ILE A 134 -8.42 0.44 5.05
CA ILE A 134 -7.52 -0.64 4.71
C ILE A 134 -7.82 -1.80 5.63
N GLN A 135 -8.00 -2.95 5.05
CA GLN A 135 -7.97 -4.20 5.78
C GLN A 135 -6.56 -4.78 5.65
N GLY A 136 -5.84 -4.83 6.75
CA GLY A 136 -4.51 -5.44 6.84
C GLY A 136 -4.56 -6.74 7.59
N ASP A 137 -3.84 -7.72 7.09
CA ASP A 137 -3.55 -8.97 7.78
C ASP A 137 -2.03 -9.09 7.92
N PHE A 138 -1.56 -9.06 9.16
CA PHE A 138 -0.15 -9.16 9.48
C PHE A 138 0.08 -10.46 10.23
N GLN A 139 0.52 -11.49 9.52
CA GLN A 139 0.74 -12.82 10.09
C GLN A 139 2.22 -13.05 10.36
N ASN A 140 2.50 -13.64 11.52
CA ASN A 140 3.80 -14.25 11.73
C ASN A 140 3.91 -15.47 10.81
N TYR A 141 4.93 -15.53 9.96
CA TYR A 141 5.16 -16.61 9.00
C TYR A 141 5.15 -18.02 9.65
N ASN A 142 5.47 -18.11 10.93
CA ASN A 142 5.50 -19.37 11.69
C ASN A 142 4.17 -19.71 12.38
N ASP A 143 3.17 -18.84 12.32
CA ASP A 143 1.89 -18.99 13.02
C ASP A 143 0.73 -18.79 12.02
N HIS A 144 0.47 -19.83 11.25
CA HIS A 144 -0.60 -19.85 10.24
C HIS A 144 -2.02 -19.79 10.82
N ASP A 145 -2.17 -19.96 12.14
CA ASP A 145 -3.48 -20.03 12.81
C ASP A 145 -3.93 -18.69 13.40
N SER A 146 -3.06 -17.67 13.46
CA SER A 146 -3.40 -16.35 14.00
C SER A 146 -3.87 -15.39 12.91
N TYR A 147 -5.15 -15.43 12.59
CA TYR A 147 -5.79 -14.46 11.71
C TYR A 147 -6.13 -13.19 12.52
N ASN A 148 -5.34 -12.14 12.39
CA ASN A 148 -5.57 -10.85 13.03
C ASN A 148 -5.76 -9.76 11.97
N GLY A 149 -6.88 -9.81 11.27
CA GLY A 149 -7.24 -8.75 10.32
C GLY A 149 -7.60 -7.45 11.04
N TYR A 150 -7.03 -6.34 10.59
CA TYR A 150 -7.36 -5.00 11.07
C TYR A 150 -8.13 -4.24 10.02
N LEU A 151 -9.12 -3.50 10.46
CA LEU A 151 -9.80 -2.51 9.63
C LEU A 151 -9.35 -1.12 10.11
N ILE A 152 -8.60 -0.42 9.27
CA ILE A 152 -8.04 0.89 9.60
C ILE A 152 -8.73 1.93 8.71
N GLU A 153 -9.40 2.90 9.33
CA GLU A 153 -10.02 4.00 8.62
C GLU A 153 -8.96 4.97 8.09
N LEU A 154 -9.09 5.34 6.80
CA LEU A 154 -8.26 6.36 6.19
C LEU A 154 -8.85 7.74 6.48
N ASN A 155 -8.43 8.31 7.59
CA ASN A 155 -8.76 9.68 7.94
C ASN A 155 -7.82 10.65 7.21
N ASN A 156 -8.37 11.77 6.73
CA ASN A 156 -7.59 12.86 6.11
C ASN A 156 -6.85 12.44 4.81
N LEU A 157 -7.56 11.81 3.88
CA LEU A 157 -7.03 11.55 2.55
C LEU A 157 -6.71 12.87 1.84
N ILE A 158 -5.44 13.07 1.47
CA ILE A 158 -4.93 14.29 0.85
C ILE A 158 -4.95 14.11 -0.67
N GLU A 159 -5.62 15.00 -1.39
CA GLU A 159 -5.57 15.05 -2.85
C GLU A 159 -4.31 15.78 -3.31
N LEU A 160 -3.54 15.18 -4.24
CA LEU A 160 -2.27 15.73 -4.74
C LEU A 160 -2.40 16.45 -6.09
N ASP A 161 -3.51 16.23 -6.81
CA ASP A 161 -3.76 16.79 -8.17
C ASP A 161 -5.24 17.03 -8.45
#